data_79fc299c4a6e6df25947b2fdf2b6e4bf
#
_entry.id   79fc299c4a6e6df25947b2fdf2b6e4bf
#
_cell.length_a   1.000
_cell.length_b   1.000
_cell.length_c   1.000
_cell.angle_alpha   90.00
_cell.angle_beta   90.00
_cell.angle_gamma   90.00
#
_symmetry.space_group_name_H-M   'P 1'
#
loop_
_entity.id
_entity.type
_entity.pdbx_description
1 polymer ?
#
loop_
_entity_poly.entity_id
_entity_poly.type
_entity_poly.pdbx_seq_one_letter_code
_entity_poly.pdbx_strand_id
1 'polypeptide(L)'
;DLRWLIRTMVTSATYQQSSVSAQLHMEKDPTNTYLARGPYHRLSAEMIRDNALSASGLLTRKVGGPSVKPYQPAGLWVEKTGPGSAYKQDTGSSLYRRSMYTFVRRTTPHPAMIAFDAPNRSVCTVKREHTNTPIQALTLLNDPEFMEAARVLAQRMQLEGGKTIDHQLNLGFRLLCGRYPDVTELNLLTILFDRAYTKYENNPEATNALLEVGAYPLNPKLDPVQTAALTQVASTIMNFDEAYMKR
;
A
#
# COMPACT_ATOMS: atom_id res chain seq x y z
N ASP A 1 26.49 -16.77 7.21
CA ASP A 1 25.68 -15.63 7.66
C ASP A 1 24.58 -15.31 6.64
N LEU A 2 23.33 -15.45 7.04
CA LEU A 2 22.17 -15.16 6.18
C LEU A 2 22.11 -13.69 5.74
N ARG A 3 22.55 -12.76 6.58
CA ARG A 3 22.55 -11.33 6.23
C ARG A 3 23.57 -11.04 5.12
N TRP A 4 24.72 -11.69 5.18
CA TRP A 4 25.72 -11.59 4.12
C TRP A 4 25.17 -12.15 2.80
N LEU A 5 24.54 -13.33 2.83
CA LEU A 5 23.92 -13.95 1.65
C LEU A 5 22.85 -13.04 1.03
N ILE A 6 21.90 -12.55 1.84
CA ILE A 6 20.85 -11.64 1.38
C ILE A 6 21.47 -10.37 0.78
N ARG A 7 22.46 -9.76 1.45
CA ARG A 7 23.16 -8.58 0.93
C ARG A 7 23.78 -8.86 -0.43
N THR A 8 24.52 -9.97 -0.56
CA THR A 8 25.15 -10.37 -1.82
C THR A 8 24.13 -10.52 -2.94
N MET A 9 22.98 -11.15 -2.66
CA MET A 9 21.91 -11.29 -3.64
C MET A 9 21.32 -9.93 -4.07
N VAL A 10 20.90 -9.08 -3.12
CA VAL A 10 20.24 -7.81 -3.46
C VAL A 10 21.17 -6.75 -4.05
N THR A 11 22.48 -6.87 -3.84
CA THR A 11 23.48 -6.00 -4.45
C THR A 11 24.04 -6.52 -5.77
N SER A 12 23.62 -7.72 -6.21
CA SER A 12 24.06 -8.27 -7.49
C SER A 12 23.47 -7.48 -8.67
N ALA A 13 24.23 -7.36 -9.75
CA ALA A 13 23.77 -6.68 -10.96
C ALA A 13 22.49 -7.32 -11.52
N THR A 14 22.36 -8.64 -11.45
CA THR A 14 21.17 -9.37 -11.88
C THR A 14 19.93 -8.99 -11.08
N TYR A 15 20.03 -8.85 -9.76
CA TYR A 15 18.90 -8.46 -8.92
C TYR A 15 18.48 -7.00 -9.15
N GLN A 16 19.46 -6.13 -9.44
CA GLN A 16 19.25 -4.69 -9.63
C GLN A 16 18.86 -4.30 -11.06
N GLN A 17 18.73 -5.27 -11.96
CA GLN A 17 18.28 -4.98 -13.32
C GLN A 17 16.88 -4.39 -13.33
N SER A 18 16.68 -3.38 -14.20
CA SER A 18 15.35 -2.87 -14.54
C SER A 18 14.53 -3.94 -15.26
N SER A 19 13.23 -3.99 -15.02
CA SER A 19 12.31 -4.79 -15.81
C SER A 19 11.94 -4.13 -17.14
N VAL A 20 12.21 -2.83 -17.29
CA VAL A 20 12.04 -2.09 -18.54
C VAL A 20 13.10 -2.57 -19.54
N SER A 21 12.68 -3.06 -20.69
CA SER A 21 13.55 -3.64 -21.70
C SER A 21 13.22 -3.08 -23.07
N ALA A 22 14.25 -2.94 -23.91
CA ALA A 22 14.05 -2.63 -25.32
C ALA A 22 13.24 -3.74 -26.00
N GLN A 23 12.41 -3.37 -27.00
CA GLN A 23 11.58 -4.30 -27.74
C GLN A 23 12.39 -5.46 -28.32
N LEU A 24 13.59 -5.19 -28.82
CA LEU A 24 14.50 -6.21 -29.36
C LEU A 24 14.85 -7.32 -28.35
N HIS A 25 14.99 -6.98 -27.06
CA HIS A 25 15.24 -7.97 -26.01
C HIS A 25 14.01 -8.82 -25.73
N MET A 26 12.82 -8.22 -25.82
CA MET A 26 11.55 -8.94 -25.66
C MET A 26 11.32 -9.93 -26.81
N GLU A 27 11.70 -9.56 -28.03
CA GLU A 27 11.59 -10.42 -29.21
C GLU A 27 12.60 -11.60 -29.21
N LYS A 28 13.85 -11.33 -28.78
CA LYS A 28 14.92 -12.34 -28.74
C LYS A 28 14.84 -13.29 -27.55
N ASP A 29 14.37 -12.81 -26.41
CA ASP A 29 14.25 -13.61 -25.19
C ASP A 29 12.94 -13.27 -24.45
N PRO A 30 11.78 -13.69 -25.00
CA PRO A 30 10.47 -13.38 -24.42
C PRO A 30 10.32 -13.93 -23.00
N THR A 31 10.92 -15.06 -22.68
CA THR A 31 10.85 -15.74 -21.38
C THR A 31 11.90 -15.27 -20.38
N ASN A 32 12.79 -14.35 -20.80
CA ASN A 32 13.91 -13.87 -19.97
C ASN A 32 14.85 -14.98 -19.47
N THR A 33 15.09 -15.98 -20.33
CA THR A 33 15.94 -17.14 -20.01
C THR A 33 17.40 -16.72 -19.75
N TYR A 34 17.86 -15.68 -20.43
CA TYR A 34 19.22 -15.15 -20.29
C TYR A 34 19.35 -14.07 -19.22
N LEU A 35 18.29 -13.81 -18.44
CA LEU A 35 18.28 -12.83 -17.35
C LEU A 35 18.73 -11.43 -17.80
N ALA A 36 18.35 -11.03 -19.02
CA ALA A 36 18.71 -9.74 -19.60
C ALA A 36 17.91 -8.56 -19.02
N ARG A 37 16.87 -8.83 -18.23
CA ARG A 37 16.02 -7.85 -17.55
C ARG A 37 15.56 -8.35 -16.19
N GLY A 38 15.18 -7.44 -15.30
CA GLY A 38 14.54 -7.77 -14.03
C GLY A 38 13.16 -8.38 -14.21
N PRO A 39 12.66 -9.16 -13.25
CA PRO A 39 11.32 -9.71 -13.30
C PRO A 39 10.26 -8.60 -13.10
N TYR A 40 9.19 -8.67 -13.89
CA TYR A 40 8.01 -7.83 -13.74
C TYR A 40 6.89 -8.68 -13.13
N HIS A 41 6.47 -8.34 -11.92
CA HIS A 41 5.36 -9.04 -11.25
C HIS A 41 4.70 -8.19 -10.18
N ARG A 42 3.41 -8.44 -9.96
CA ARG A 42 2.69 -7.81 -8.85
C ARG A 42 3.19 -8.34 -7.52
N LEU A 43 3.32 -7.45 -6.53
CA LEU A 43 3.60 -7.81 -5.15
C LEU A 43 2.48 -8.70 -4.60
N SER A 44 2.80 -9.55 -3.63
CA SER A 44 1.77 -10.34 -2.93
C SER A 44 0.85 -9.42 -2.10
N ALA A 45 -0.35 -9.90 -1.79
CA ALA A 45 -1.32 -9.16 -0.97
C ALA A 45 -0.69 -8.64 0.33
N GLU A 46 0.12 -9.48 0.98
CA GLU A 46 0.82 -9.13 2.21
C GLU A 46 1.85 -8.01 1.97
N MET A 47 2.56 -8.04 0.84
CA MET A 47 3.56 -7.02 0.51
C MET A 47 2.93 -5.70 0.13
N ILE A 48 1.79 -5.69 -0.57
CA ILE A 48 1.04 -4.48 -0.93
C ILE A 48 0.63 -3.73 0.35
N ARG A 49 0.02 -4.44 1.30
CA ARG A 49 -0.35 -3.86 2.58
C ARG A 49 0.87 -3.38 3.37
N ASP A 50 1.90 -4.20 3.47
CA ASP A 50 3.13 -3.85 4.20
C ASP A 50 3.85 -2.65 3.56
N ASN A 51 3.79 -2.47 2.24
CA ASN A 51 4.30 -1.29 1.54
C ASN A 51 3.55 -0.02 1.96
N ALA A 52 2.22 -0.04 1.94
CA ALA A 52 1.40 1.09 2.38
C ALA A 52 1.68 1.48 3.84
N LEU A 53 1.75 0.50 4.74
CA LEU A 53 2.09 0.72 6.15
C LEU A 53 3.54 1.22 6.33
N SER A 54 4.48 0.74 5.53
CA SER A 54 5.88 1.17 5.59
C SER A 54 6.06 2.60 5.09
N ALA A 55 5.45 2.93 3.95
CA ALA A 55 5.49 4.27 3.37
C ALA A 55 4.87 5.31 4.31
N SER A 56 3.75 4.98 4.94
CA SER A 56 3.10 5.85 5.92
C SER A 56 3.85 5.96 7.27
N GLY A 57 4.74 5.01 7.58
CA GLY A 57 5.41 4.93 8.88
C GLY A 57 4.62 4.19 9.96
N LEU A 58 3.46 3.62 9.62
CA LEU A 58 2.63 2.85 10.55
C LEU A 58 3.20 1.47 10.88
N LEU A 59 4.01 0.89 10.00
CA LEU A 59 4.44 -0.51 10.08
C LEU A 59 5.11 -0.86 11.41
N THR A 60 4.49 -1.71 12.18
CA THR A 60 5.05 -2.27 13.41
C THR A 60 5.94 -3.48 13.10
N ARG A 61 7.27 -3.33 13.31
CA ARG A 61 8.29 -4.34 12.97
C ARG A 61 8.53 -5.39 14.06
N LYS A 62 7.58 -5.58 14.99
CA LYS A 62 7.69 -6.60 16.04
C LYS A 62 7.70 -8.01 15.43
N VAL A 63 8.70 -8.80 15.75
CA VAL A 63 8.82 -10.21 15.32
C VAL A 63 8.27 -11.12 16.40
N GLY A 64 7.57 -12.19 15.99
CA GLY A 64 6.99 -13.20 16.90
C GLY A 64 5.71 -12.72 17.59
N GLY A 65 5.15 -13.57 18.43
CA GLY A 65 3.90 -13.32 19.13
C GLY A 65 2.65 -13.79 18.38
N PRO A 66 1.45 -13.55 18.94
CA PRO A 66 0.19 -14.03 18.39
C PRO A 66 -0.15 -13.32 17.07
N SER A 67 -1.05 -13.95 16.30
CA SER A 67 -1.66 -13.32 15.12
C SER A 67 -2.51 -12.11 15.50
N VAL A 68 -2.70 -11.19 14.54
CA VAL A 68 -3.43 -9.93 14.72
C VAL A 68 -4.64 -9.85 13.80
N LYS A 69 -5.61 -9.05 14.19
CA LYS A 69 -6.88 -8.83 13.50
C LYS A 69 -6.97 -7.37 13.05
N PRO A 70 -6.47 -7.02 11.84
CA PRO A 70 -6.55 -5.66 11.30
C PRO A 70 -7.99 -5.27 10.94
N TYR A 71 -8.16 -4.16 10.22
CA TYR A 71 -9.48 -3.71 9.77
C TYR A 71 -10.20 -4.77 8.94
N GLN A 72 -11.49 -4.90 9.16
CA GLN A 72 -12.38 -5.76 8.39
C GLN A 72 -13.81 -5.23 8.45
N PRO A 73 -14.60 -5.35 7.38
CA PRO A 73 -16.00 -4.95 7.40
C PRO A 73 -16.78 -5.58 8.55
N ALA A 74 -17.57 -4.76 9.23
CA ALA A 74 -18.40 -5.23 10.34
C ALA A 74 -19.42 -6.28 9.88
N GLY A 75 -19.75 -7.23 10.75
CA GLY A 75 -20.78 -8.25 10.50
C GLY A 75 -20.34 -9.43 9.63
N LEU A 76 -19.26 -9.33 8.87
CA LEU A 76 -18.84 -10.36 7.91
C LEU A 76 -18.69 -11.77 8.54
N TRP A 77 -18.16 -11.86 9.75
CA TRP A 77 -18.02 -13.16 10.43
C TRP A 77 -19.35 -13.69 10.94
N VAL A 78 -20.20 -12.83 11.48
CA VAL A 78 -21.53 -13.19 11.96
C VAL A 78 -22.40 -13.72 10.81
N GLU A 79 -22.38 -13.03 9.68
CA GLU A 79 -23.09 -13.41 8.47
C GLU A 79 -22.69 -14.80 7.94
N LYS A 80 -21.40 -15.11 7.97
CA LYS A 80 -20.85 -16.37 7.43
C LYS A 80 -20.86 -17.55 8.40
N THR A 81 -20.84 -17.30 9.71
CA THR A 81 -20.59 -18.35 10.72
C THR A 81 -21.52 -18.29 11.94
N GLY A 82 -22.49 -17.40 11.93
CA GLY A 82 -23.53 -17.28 12.97
C GLY A 82 -23.20 -16.33 14.13
N PRO A 83 -24.19 -16.04 14.98
CA PRO A 83 -24.16 -14.96 15.97
C PRO A 83 -23.02 -14.99 17.00
N GLY A 84 -22.48 -16.18 17.32
CA GLY A 84 -21.38 -16.33 18.27
C GLY A 84 -19.99 -16.01 17.73
N SER A 85 -19.87 -15.55 16.49
CA SER A 85 -18.59 -15.41 15.76
C SER A 85 -18.22 -13.98 15.43
N ALA A 86 -18.40 -13.05 16.36
CA ALA A 86 -18.04 -11.65 16.13
C ALA A 86 -16.51 -11.47 15.89
N TYR A 87 -16.19 -10.70 14.86
CA TYR A 87 -14.82 -10.24 14.65
C TYR A 87 -14.48 -9.15 15.67
N LYS A 88 -13.50 -9.39 16.50
CA LYS A 88 -12.97 -8.37 17.39
C LYS A 88 -11.66 -7.84 16.80
N GLN A 89 -11.72 -6.67 16.22
CA GLN A 89 -10.56 -5.95 15.70
C GLN A 89 -9.58 -5.64 16.82
N ASP A 90 -8.28 -5.76 16.55
CA ASP A 90 -7.22 -5.34 17.47
C ASP A 90 -7.10 -3.82 17.50
N THR A 91 -6.34 -3.29 18.45
CA THR A 91 -6.12 -1.86 18.65
C THR A 91 -4.64 -1.52 18.76
N GLY A 92 -4.31 -0.24 18.62
CA GLY A 92 -2.93 0.27 18.76
C GLY A 92 -1.97 -0.37 17.74
N SER A 93 -0.74 -0.63 18.16
CA SER A 93 0.32 -1.16 17.27
C SER A 93 0.01 -2.53 16.66
N SER A 94 -0.93 -3.28 17.22
CA SER A 94 -1.35 -4.57 16.67
C SER A 94 -2.06 -4.44 15.32
N LEU A 95 -2.78 -3.33 15.08
CA LEU A 95 -3.40 -3.04 13.78
C LEU A 95 -2.37 -2.98 12.64
N TYR A 96 -1.17 -2.51 12.93
CA TYR A 96 -0.15 -2.17 11.94
C TYR A 96 0.99 -3.17 11.87
N ARG A 97 0.82 -4.36 12.41
CA ARG A 97 1.82 -5.44 12.28
C ARG A 97 1.92 -5.91 10.83
N ARG A 98 3.08 -6.47 10.49
CA ARG A 98 3.31 -7.08 9.18
C ARG A 98 2.19 -8.06 8.84
N SER A 99 1.77 -8.05 7.61
CA SER A 99 0.65 -8.85 7.09
C SER A 99 0.82 -10.35 7.26
N MET A 100 2.05 -10.84 7.38
CA MET A 100 2.32 -12.25 7.70
C MET A 100 1.73 -12.69 9.06
N TYR A 101 1.44 -11.74 9.96
CA TYR A 101 0.81 -12.01 11.26
C TYR A 101 -0.71 -11.89 11.24
N THR A 102 -1.31 -11.52 10.12
CA THR A 102 -2.78 -11.41 10.01
C THR A 102 -3.44 -12.75 10.28
N PHE A 103 -4.42 -12.74 11.18
CA PHE A 103 -5.21 -13.92 11.51
C PHE A 103 -6.01 -14.38 10.29
N VAL A 104 -5.88 -15.64 9.92
CA VAL A 104 -6.59 -16.22 8.79
C VAL A 104 -7.68 -17.17 9.29
N ARG A 105 -8.92 -16.83 8.98
CA ARG A 105 -10.05 -17.74 9.13
C ARG A 105 -10.42 -18.29 7.76
N ARG A 106 -10.29 -19.61 7.56
CA ARG A 106 -10.51 -20.25 6.24
C ARG A 106 -11.90 -20.01 5.65
N THR A 107 -12.92 -20.01 6.52
CA THR A 107 -14.33 -19.76 6.10
C THR A 107 -14.61 -18.30 5.79
N THR A 108 -13.81 -17.37 6.30
CA THR A 108 -14.02 -15.92 6.16
C THR A 108 -12.64 -15.25 6.15
N PRO A 109 -11.87 -15.43 5.07
CA PRO A 109 -10.56 -14.81 4.96
C PRO A 109 -10.68 -13.29 4.83
N HIS A 110 -9.59 -12.57 5.08
CA HIS A 110 -9.56 -11.11 5.06
C HIS A 110 -9.85 -10.57 3.65
N PRO A 111 -10.88 -9.73 3.45
CA PRO A 111 -11.35 -9.31 2.11
C PRO A 111 -10.27 -8.66 1.25
N ALA A 112 -9.51 -7.69 1.80
CA ALA A 112 -8.44 -7.04 1.05
C ALA A 112 -7.34 -8.02 0.63
N MET A 113 -7.02 -9.03 1.46
CA MET A 113 -6.06 -10.05 1.08
C MET A 113 -6.56 -10.91 -0.08
N ILE A 114 -7.84 -11.30 -0.08
CA ILE A 114 -8.45 -12.07 -1.17
C ILE A 114 -8.53 -11.25 -2.46
N ALA A 115 -8.86 -9.97 -2.37
CA ALA A 115 -8.86 -9.08 -3.54
C ALA A 115 -7.51 -9.07 -4.27
N PHE A 116 -6.41 -9.29 -3.55
CA PHE A 116 -5.05 -9.39 -4.10
C PHE A 116 -4.52 -10.83 -4.21
N ASP A 117 -5.40 -11.82 -4.41
CA ASP A 117 -5.08 -13.23 -4.66
C ASP A 117 -4.28 -13.92 -3.53
N ALA A 118 -4.50 -13.53 -2.28
CA ALA A 118 -3.94 -14.31 -1.17
C ALA A 118 -4.56 -15.71 -1.14
N PRO A 119 -3.78 -16.77 -0.85
CA PRO A 119 -4.30 -18.12 -0.81
C PRO A 119 -5.31 -18.27 0.32
N ASN A 120 -6.37 -19.05 0.07
CA ASN A 120 -7.41 -19.33 1.06
C ASN A 120 -6.94 -20.25 2.21
N ARG A 121 -5.74 -20.83 2.08
CA ARG A 121 -5.11 -21.75 3.05
C ARG A 121 -5.92 -23.01 3.37
N SER A 122 -6.84 -23.39 2.50
CA SER A 122 -7.56 -24.66 2.59
C SER A 122 -6.75 -25.81 2.03
N VAL A 123 -5.93 -25.56 1.02
CA VAL A 123 -5.02 -26.50 0.37
C VAL A 123 -3.65 -25.87 0.18
N CYS A 124 -2.63 -26.72 0.02
CA CYS A 124 -1.29 -26.25 -0.35
C CYS A 124 -1.33 -25.63 -1.75
N THR A 125 -0.79 -24.41 -1.89
CA THR A 125 -0.74 -23.68 -3.15
C THR A 125 0.71 -23.54 -3.58
N VAL A 126 1.09 -24.20 -4.65
CA VAL A 126 2.46 -24.17 -5.21
C VAL A 126 2.76 -22.81 -5.84
N LYS A 127 1.77 -22.26 -6.57
CA LYS A 127 1.87 -20.96 -7.24
C LYS A 127 0.62 -20.14 -6.97
N ARG A 128 0.80 -18.90 -6.53
CA ARG A 128 -0.31 -17.95 -6.38
C ARG A 128 -0.73 -17.42 -7.76
N GLU A 129 -2.00 -17.19 -7.92
CA GLU A 129 -2.51 -16.44 -9.05
C GLU A 129 -2.11 -14.97 -8.97
N HIS A 130 -2.08 -14.31 -10.11
CA HIS A 130 -1.83 -12.89 -10.23
C HIS A 130 -2.86 -12.32 -11.21
N THR A 131 -4.03 -11.99 -10.67
CA THR A 131 -5.09 -11.34 -11.45
C THR A 131 -4.89 -9.83 -11.46
N ASN A 132 -5.46 -9.15 -12.43
CA ASN A 132 -5.56 -7.69 -12.46
C ASN A 132 -7.05 -7.35 -12.63
N THR A 133 -7.67 -6.89 -11.56
CA THR A 133 -9.12 -6.65 -11.52
C THR A 133 -9.45 -5.24 -11.01
N PRO A 134 -10.55 -4.63 -11.48
CA PRO A 134 -10.99 -3.33 -10.97
C PRO A 134 -11.22 -3.31 -9.45
N ILE A 135 -11.56 -4.45 -8.86
CA ILE A 135 -11.78 -4.58 -7.42
C ILE A 135 -10.50 -4.30 -6.61
N GLN A 136 -9.34 -4.59 -7.17
CA GLN A 136 -8.05 -4.29 -6.54
C GLN A 136 -7.83 -2.77 -6.43
N ALA A 137 -8.09 -2.04 -7.51
CA ALA A 137 -8.03 -0.59 -7.51
C ALA A 137 -9.04 0.03 -6.52
N LEU A 138 -10.28 -0.49 -6.52
CA LEU A 138 -11.32 -0.05 -5.58
C LEU A 138 -10.93 -0.35 -4.12
N THR A 139 -10.26 -1.47 -3.85
CA THR A 139 -9.77 -1.80 -2.51
C THR A 139 -8.72 -0.80 -2.04
N LEU A 140 -7.74 -0.45 -2.88
CA LEU A 140 -6.73 0.57 -2.54
C LEU A 140 -7.34 1.95 -2.29
N LEU A 141 -8.43 2.29 -2.98
CA LEU A 141 -9.09 3.60 -2.87
C LEU A 141 -10.11 3.71 -1.73
N ASN A 142 -10.69 2.59 -1.27
CA ASN A 142 -11.85 2.65 -0.37
C ASN A 142 -11.69 1.85 0.92
N ASP A 143 -10.76 0.90 0.99
CA ASP A 143 -10.57 0.13 2.23
C ASP A 143 -10.01 1.05 3.33
N PRO A 144 -10.61 1.06 4.54
CA PRO A 144 -10.21 1.93 5.64
C PRO A 144 -8.73 1.85 5.99
N GLU A 145 -8.11 0.69 5.83
CA GLU A 145 -6.70 0.48 6.14
C GLU A 145 -5.78 1.21 5.15
N PHE A 146 -6.09 1.15 3.85
CA PHE A 146 -5.32 1.88 2.83
C PHE A 146 -5.60 3.38 2.89
N MET A 147 -6.84 3.78 3.19
CA MET A 147 -7.18 5.20 3.38
C MET A 147 -6.49 5.80 4.61
N GLU A 148 -6.44 5.06 5.71
CA GLU A 148 -5.67 5.48 6.89
C GLU A 148 -4.17 5.58 6.58
N ALA A 149 -3.60 4.59 5.88
CA ALA A 149 -2.21 4.63 5.46
C ALA A 149 -1.93 5.86 4.57
N ALA A 150 -2.82 6.19 3.62
CA ALA A 150 -2.71 7.38 2.80
C ALA A 150 -2.76 8.67 3.62
N ARG A 151 -3.68 8.75 4.59
CA ARG A 151 -3.82 9.88 5.51
C ARG A 151 -2.58 10.09 6.38
N VAL A 152 -2.02 9.01 6.91
CA VAL A 152 -0.81 9.10 7.74
C VAL A 152 0.42 9.40 6.88
N LEU A 153 0.48 8.88 5.64
CA LEU A 153 1.50 9.28 4.67
C LEU A 153 1.40 10.77 4.35
N ALA A 154 0.20 11.33 4.19
CA ALA A 154 0.00 12.76 3.96
C ALA A 154 0.53 13.62 5.13
N GLN A 155 0.32 13.21 6.38
CA GLN A 155 0.94 13.85 7.54
C GLN A 155 2.47 13.77 7.49
N ARG A 156 3.00 12.61 7.12
CA ARG A 156 4.44 12.40 6.97
C ARG A 156 5.03 13.27 5.85
N MET A 157 4.34 13.40 4.73
CA MET A 157 4.74 14.27 3.62
C MET A 157 4.87 15.73 4.08
N GLN A 158 3.94 16.23 4.89
CA GLN A 158 4.01 17.58 5.44
C GLN A 158 5.15 17.75 6.45
N LEU A 159 5.40 16.75 7.29
CA LEU A 159 6.42 16.83 8.35
C LEU A 159 7.85 16.66 7.83
N GLU A 160 8.05 15.76 6.87
CA GLU A 160 9.37 15.34 6.40
C GLU A 160 9.70 15.85 4.98
N GLY A 161 8.68 16.21 4.17
CA GLY A 161 8.85 16.60 2.77
C GLY A 161 9.30 18.05 2.55
N GLY A 162 9.45 18.84 3.61
CA GLY A 162 9.84 20.24 3.50
C GLY A 162 8.65 21.19 3.31
N LYS A 163 8.95 22.45 2.93
CA LYS A 163 7.94 23.53 2.95
C LYS A 163 7.11 23.65 1.66
N THR A 164 7.59 23.14 0.56
CA THR A 164 6.91 23.27 -0.74
C THR A 164 6.11 22.00 -1.06
N ILE A 165 5.00 22.18 -1.75
CA ILE A 165 4.14 21.04 -2.17
C ILE A 165 4.94 20.08 -3.04
N ASP A 166 5.76 20.57 -3.97
CA ASP A 166 6.58 19.72 -4.84
C ASP A 166 7.51 18.79 -4.04
N HIS A 167 8.14 19.29 -2.99
CA HIS A 167 8.98 18.46 -2.13
C HIS A 167 8.17 17.41 -1.36
N GLN A 168 6.97 17.76 -0.92
CA GLN A 168 6.06 16.83 -0.24
C GLN A 168 5.56 15.74 -1.19
N LEU A 169 5.19 16.11 -2.42
CA LEU A 169 4.78 15.18 -3.48
C LEU A 169 5.94 14.24 -3.86
N ASN A 170 7.13 14.79 -4.06
CA ASN A 170 8.35 14.03 -4.33
C ASN A 170 8.62 12.99 -3.23
N LEU A 171 8.47 13.37 -1.95
CA LEU A 171 8.65 12.44 -0.84
C LEU A 171 7.63 11.31 -0.87
N GLY A 172 6.34 11.62 -1.00
CA GLY A 172 5.27 10.63 -1.05
C GLY A 172 5.46 9.64 -2.20
N PHE A 173 5.76 10.14 -3.39
CA PHE A 173 6.03 9.33 -4.56
C PHE A 173 7.24 8.40 -4.35
N ARG A 174 8.35 8.96 -3.85
CA ARG A 174 9.57 8.18 -3.59
C ARG A 174 9.37 7.09 -2.54
N LEU A 175 8.58 7.34 -1.51
CA LEU A 175 8.30 6.34 -0.45
C LEU A 175 7.48 5.16 -0.96
N LEU A 176 6.59 5.38 -1.95
CA LEU A 176 5.73 4.35 -2.52
C LEU A 176 6.34 3.65 -3.73
N CYS A 177 6.95 4.40 -4.65
CA CYS A 177 7.44 3.91 -5.94
C CYS A 177 8.96 3.66 -5.96
N GLY A 178 9.72 4.13 -4.96
CA GLY A 178 11.17 3.92 -4.84
C GLY A 178 12.02 4.82 -5.76
N ARG A 179 11.39 5.70 -6.57
CA ARG A 179 12.05 6.69 -7.43
C ARG A 179 11.40 8.08 -7.27
N TYR A 180 12.01 9.08 -7.84
CA TYR A 180 11.36 10.40 -7.98
C TYR A 180 10.37 10.38 -9.15
N PRO A 181 9.27 11.15 -9.06
CA PRO A 181 8.39 11.36 -10.21
C PRO A 181 9.15 12.10 -11.32
N ASP A 182 8.78 11.84 -12.56
CA ASP A 182 9.22 12.69 -13.68
C ASP A 182 8.43 14.02 -13.71
N VAL A 183 8.82 14.92 -14.63
CA VAL A 183 8.20 16.25 -14.73
C VAL A 183 6.70 16.14 -15.03
N THR A 184 6.30 15.20 -15.86
CA THR A 184 4.88 15.00 -16.23
C THR A 184 4.09 14.46 -15.07
N GLU A 185 4.62 13.46 -14.37
CA GLU A 185 4.01 12.88 -13.17
C GLU A 185 3.86 13.93 -12.07
N LEU A 186 4.93 14.70 -11.79
CA LEU A 186 4.88 15.75 -10.77
C LEU A 186 3.81 16.80 -11.11
N ASN A 187 3.74 17.24 -12.36
CA ASN A 187 2.72 18.20 -12.80
C ASN A 187 1.29 17.65 -12.62
N LEU A 188 1.06 16.37 -12.95
CA LEU A 188 -0.24 15.72 -12.75
C LEU A 188 -0.61 15.62 -11.27
N LEU A 189 0.35 15.29 -10.42
CA LEU A 189 0.15 15.22 -8.96
C LEU A 189 -0.13 16.60 -8.36
N THR A 190 0.53 17.66 -8.87
CA THR A 190 0.28 19.04 -8.44
C THR A 190 -1.13 19.48 -8.84
N ILE A 191 -1.55 19.21 -10.08
CA ILE A 191 -2.94 19.50 -10.52
C ILE A 191 -3.96 18.73 -9.66
N LEU A 192 -3.68 17.48 -9.34
CA LEU A 192 -4.55 16.69 -8.46
C LEU A 192 -4.62 17.28 -7.05
N PHE A 193 -3.47 17.70 -6.50
CA PHE A 193 -3.41 18.35 -5.21
C PHE A 193 -4.23 19.64 -5.18
N ASP A 194 -4.07 20.53 -6.15
CA ASP A 194 -4.78 21.81 -6.23
C ASP A 194 -6.30 21.62 -6.31
N ARG A 195 -6.75 20.66 -7.13
CA ARG A 195 -8.17 20.28 -7.21
C ARG A 195 -8.69 19.72 -5.91
N ALA A 196 -7.93 18.85 -5.26
CA ALA A 196 -8.30 18.26 -3.98
C ALA A 196 -8.33 19.32 -2.88
N TYR A 197 -7.35 20.22 -2.85
CA TYR A 197 -7.28 21.32 -1.90
C TYR A 197 -8.52 22.20 -2.01
N THR A 198 -8.84 22.68 -3.19
CA THR A 198 -10.06 23.48 -3.45
C THR A 198 -11.34 22.74 -3.04
N LYS A 199 -11.43 21.44 -3.32
CA LYS A 199 -12.57 20.61 -2.93
C LYS A 199 -12.74 20.57 -1.41
N TYR A 200 -11.66 20.29 -0.68
CA TYR A 200 -11.72 20.12 0.77
C TYR A 200 -11.79 21.45 1.52
N GLU A 201 -11.23 22.53 0.99
CA GLU A 201 -11.41 23.90 1.50
C GLU A 201 -12.89 24.33 1.47
N ASN A 202 -13.58 23.99 0.38
CA ASN A 202 -15.00 24.34 0.23
C ASN A 202 -15.97 23.32 0.87
N ASN A 203 -15.47 22.24 1.47
CA ASN A 203 -16.31 21.22 2.09
C ASN A 203 -15.70 20.69 3.40
N PRO A 204 -15.85 21.45 4.50
CA PRO A 204 -15.31 21.06 5.81
C PRO A 204 -15.85 19.71 6.33
N GLU A 205 -17.08 19.36 6.00
CA GLU A 205 -17.69 18.09 6.40
C GLU A 205 -16.94 16.91 5.75
N ALA A 206 -16.72 16.97 4.44
CA ALA A 206 -15.96 15.95 3.72
C ALA A 206 -14.49 15.88 4.20
N THR A 207 -13.92 17.03 4.56
CA THR A 207 -12.56 17.09 5.12
C THR A 207 -12.49 16.34 6.44
N ASN A 208 -13.40 16.63 7.37
CA ASN A 208 -13.45 15.96 8.67
C ASN A 208 -13.72 14.46 8.51
N ALA A 209 -14.69 14.08 7.69
CA ALA A 209 -15.02 12.68 7.44
C ALA A 209 -13.82 11.88 6.90
N LEU A 210 -13.01 12.46 5.99
CA LEU A 210 -11.79 11.81 5.49
C LEU A 210 -10.72 11.69 6.59
N LEU A 211 -10.56 12.74 7.38
CA LEU A 211 -9.52 12.79 8.42
C LEU A 211 -9.84 11.90 9.64
N GLU A 212 -11.09 11.54 9.84
CA GLU A 212 -11.53 10.61 10.89
C GLU A 212 -11.33 9.13 10.53
N VAL A 213 -10.99 8.81 9.27
CA VAL A 213 -10.77 7.42 8.86
C VAL A 213 -9.57 6.82 9.59
N GLY A 214 -9.80 5.67 10.23
CA GLY A 214 -8.76 4.89 10.92
C GLY A 214 -8.56 5.28 12.39
N ALA A 215 -7.66 4.59 13.06
CA ALA A 215 -7.42 4.72 14.51
C ALA A 215 -6.18 5.57 14.85
N TYR A 216 -5.31 5.84 13.88
CA TYR A 216 -4.11 6.64 14.11
C TYR A 216 -4.46 8.12 14.32
N PRO A 217 -3.94 8.78 15.35
CA PRO A 217 -4.33 10.16 15.65
C PRO A 217 -3.85 11.15 14.58
N LEU A 218 -4.63 12.20 14.38
CA LEU A 218 -4.20 13.37 13.62
C LEU A 218 -3.21 14.20 14.41
N ASN A 219 -2.24 14.78 13.71
CA ASN A 219 -1.35 15.78 14.30
C ASN A 219 -2.05 17.15 14.25
N PRO A 220 -2.40 17.74 15.41
CA PRO A 220 -3.16 18.99 15.48
C PRO A 220 -2.38 20.23 14.99
N LYS A 221 -1.10 20.07 14.70
CA LYS A 221 -0.25 21.17 14.19
C LYS A 221 -0.27 21.28 12.66
N LEU A 222 -0.87 20.31 11.97
CA LEU A 222 -0.95 20.27 10.52
C LEU A 222 -2.24 20.93 10.04
N ASP A 223 -2.20 21.55 8.86
CA ASP A 223 -3.38 22.06 8.19
C ASP A 223 -4.31 20.91 7.77
N PRO A 224 -5.57 20.87 8.24
CA PRO A 224 -6.51 19.81 7.91
C PRO A 224 -6.82 19.74 6.41
N VAL A 225 -6.99 20.88 5.74
CA VAL A 225 -7.34 20.93 4.31
C VAL A 225 -6.17 20.39 3.47
N GLN A 226 -4.95 20.83 3.77
CA GLN A 226 -3.75 20.33 3.11
C GLN A 226 -3.56 18.83 3.38
N THR A 227 -3.82 18.38 4.61
CA THR A 227 -3.73 16.94 4.96
C THR A 227 -4.74 16.12 4.16
N ALA A 228 -5.97 16.58 4.02
CA ALA A 228 -7.00 15.90 3.22
C ALA A 228 -6.63 15.88 1.72
N ALA A 229 -6.13 16.99 1.18
CA ALA A 229 -5.67 17.05 -0.21
C ALA A 229 -4.51 16.11 -0.48
N LEU A 230 -3.49 16.10 0.37
CA LEU A 230 -2.36 15.17 0.26
C LEU A 230 -2.77 13.71 0.49
N THR A 231 -3.80 13.44 1.30
CA THR A 231 -4.37 12.09 1.44
C THR A 231 -4.92 11.59 0.12
N GLN A 232 -5.65 12.42 -0.61
CA GLN A 232 -6.16 12.08 -1.94
C GLN A 232 -5.02 11.77 -2.92
N VAL A 233 -3.96 12.58 -2.90
CA VAL A 233 -2.76 12.34 -3.73
C VAL A 233 -2.06 11.04 -3.32
N ALA A 234 -1.82 10.83 -2.04
CA ALA A 234 -1.18 9.62 -1.53
C ALA A 234 -1.96 8.35 -1.89
N SER A 235 -3.30 8.38 -1.75
CA SER A 235 -4.19 7.28 -2.18
C SER A 235 -4.09 7.03 -3.69
N THR A 236 -3.98 8.08 -4.50
CA THR A 236 -3.79 7.95 -5.94
C THR A 236 -2.43 7.33 -6.28
N ILE A 237 -1.35 7.75 -5.62
CA ILE A 237 0.00 7.16 -5.83
C ILE A 237 0.02 5.69 -5.39
N MET A 238 -0.66 5.31 -4.29
CA MET A 238 -0.79 3.91 -3.88
C MET A 238 -1.46 3.03 -4.94
N ASN A 239 -2.25 3.64 -5.82
CA ASN A 239 -2.94 2.96 -6.92
C ASN A 239 -2.14 2.98 -8.25
N PHE A 240 -0.96 3.59 -8.27
CA PHE A 240 -0.06 3.49 -9.42
C PHE A 240 0.54 2.09 -9.50
N ASP A 241 0.67 1.60 -10.71
CA ASP A 241 1.31 0.31 -11.01
C ASP A 241 2.62 0.12 -10.24
N GLU A 242 3.48 1.13 -10.22
CA GLU A 242 4.80 1.07 -9.58
C GLU A 242 4.75 0.97 -8.05
N ALA A 243 3.64 1.33 -7.42
CA ALA A 243 3.49 1.20 -5.98
C ALA A 243 3.24 -0.25 -5.54
N TYR A 244 2.69 -1.10 -6.43
CA TYR A 244 2.38 -2.50 -6.12
C TYR A 244 2.90 -3.53 -7.12
N MET A 245 3.62 -3.09 -8.15
CA MET A 245 4.32 -3.95 -9.10
C MET A 245 5.83 -3.80 -8.92
N LYS A 246 6.57 -4.91 -8.91
CA LYS A 246 8.03 -4.88 -9.07
C LYS A 246 8.34 -4.64 -10.55
N ARG A 247 9.08 -3.61 -10.83
CA ARG A 247 9.62 -3.26 -12.16
C ARG A 247 11.13 -3.24 -12.17
#